data_e507de051e9e95af28c00551b9512cf9
#
_entry.id   e507de051e9e95af28c00551b9512cf9
#
_cell.length_a   1.000
_cell.length_b   1.000
_cell.length_c   1.000
_cell.angle_alpha   90.00
_cell.angle_beta   90.00
_cell.angle_gamma   90.00
#
_symmetry.space_group_name_H-M   'P 1'
#
loop_
_entity.id
_entity.type
_entity.pdbx_description
1 polymer ?
#
loop_
_entity_poly.entity_id
_entity_poly.type
_entity_poly.pdbx_seq_one_letter_code
_entity_poly.pdbx_strand_id
1 'polypeptide(L)'
;MRRLSLLTFVIVGFLLAPALLPGQQGGVPAAGGRGARGPAAPANQPLARDDDRHKGFLEVARGGNIDLLFVGDSITDLWRSRGKPVWDENFAPLKAANFGIGGDTTQGVLWRMQNGELEGFKAKLIVLMLGTNNINRNPNDEIVDGDRLIVEEFKKRQPQAKVLVLGIFPRAMPADSPFRASIKDINSKLAKMDDNKQVFYMDIGDKFLTPDGTLTTEIMADGLHPTEKGYRIWADATLGRVKELMK
;
A
#
# COMPACT_ATOMS: atom_id res chain seq x y z
N MET A 1 -53.49 48.22 43.61
CA MET A 1 -54.17 47.02 44.14
C MET A 1 -55.04 46.43 43.03
N ARG A 2 -54.65 45.50 42.32
CA ARG A 2 -55.48 44.65 41.41
C ARG A 2 -54.91 43.24 41.43
N ARG A 3 -55.74 42.36 41.98
CA ARG A 3 -55.46 40.88 42.03
C ARG A 3 -55.75 40.29 40.67
N LEU A 4 -54.80 39.51 40.16
CA LEU A 4 -55.00 38.73 38.95
C LEU A 4 -55.11 37.25 39.36
N SER A 5 -56.27 36.67 39.07
CA SER A 5 -56.55 35.24 39.34
C SER A 5 -55.91 34.34 38.27
N LEU A 6 -55.22 33.32 38.71
CA LEU A 6 -54.78 32.25 37.85
C LEU A 6 -55.94 31.28 37.60
N LEU A 7 -56.29 31.02 36.34
CA LEU A 7 -57.17 29.95 35.93
C LEU A 7 -56.28 28.77 35.55
N THR A 8 -56.40 27.66 36.25
CA THR A 8 -55.76 26.40 35.97
C THR A 8 -56.65 25.62 35.02
N PHE A 9 -56.17 25.39 33.80
CA PHE A 9 -56.78 24.44 32.84
C PHE A 9 -56.18 23.06 33.03
N VAL A 10 -56.99 22.08 33.46
CA VAL A 10 -56.67 20.66 33.48
C VAL A 10 -57.04 20.08 32.12
N ILE A 11 -56.07 19.70 31.34
CA ILE A 11 -56.27 18.93 30.10
C ILE A 11 -56.11 17.46 30.43
N VAL A 12 -57.21 16.73 30.39
CA VAL A 12 -57.23 15.27 30.45
C VAL A 12 -56.87 14.73 29.08
N GLY A 13 -55.64 14.27 28.91
CA GLY A 13 -55.16 13.62 27.66
C GLY A 13 -55.52 12.14 27.69
N PHE A 14 -56.40 11.72 26.80
CA PHE A 14 -56.64 10.30 26.48
C PHE A 14 -55.41 9.71 25.78
N LEU A 15 -54.76 8.76 26.44
CA LEU A 15 -53.71 7.93 25.84
C LEU A 15 -54.36 6.85 24.99
N LEU A 16 -54.36 7.04 23.66
CA LEU A 16 -54.59 5.97 22.68
C LEU A 16 -53.30 5.18 22.50
N ALA A 17 -53.22 3.96 22.96
CA ALA A 17 -52.14 3.07 22.67
C ALA A 17 -52.25 2.61 21.19
N PRO A 18 -51.19 2.64 20.39
CA PRO A 18 -51.22 2.06 19.06
C PRO A 18 -51.11 0.52 19.16
N ALA A 19 -52.02 -0.15 18.45
CA ALA A 19 -52.02 -1.61 18.30
C ALA A 19 -50.73 -2.05 17.60
N LEU A 20 -50.05 -3.00 18.22
CA LEU A 20 -48.94 -3.75 17.62
C LEU A 20 -49.44 -4.63 16.47
N LEU A 21 -49.05 -4.31 15.23
CA LEU A 21 -49.14 -5.22 14.09
C LEU A 21 -48.03 -6.28 14.19
N PRO A 22 -48.28 -7.55 13.94
CA PRO A 22 -47.26 -8.59 13.99
C PRO A 22 -46.43 -8.58 12.70
N GLY A 23 -45.11 -8.53 12.87
CA GLY A 23 -44.14 -9.20 12.00
C GLY A 23 -43.82 -8.53 10.67
N GLN A 24 -42.91 -7.57 10.68
CA GLN A 24 -41.90 -7.51 9.62
C GLN A 24 -40.53 -7.69 10.28
N GLN A 25 -40.05 -8.93 10.23
CA GLN A 25 -38.63 -9.22 10.43
C GLN A 25 -37.90 -8.53 9.29
N GLY A 26 -37.30 -7.38 9.56
CA GLY A 26 -36.33 -6.75 8.70
C GLY A 26 -35.15 -7.71 8.52
N GLY A 27 -35.16 -8.46 7.45
CA GLY A 27 -34.01 -9.24 7.03
C GLY A 27 -32.83 -8.29 6.87
N VAL A 28 -31.77 -8.52 7.66
CA VAL A 28 -30.46 -7.94 7.42
C VAL A 28 -30.12 -8.27 5.97
N PRO A 29 -29.80 -7.28 5.11
CA PRO A 29 -29.40 -7.62 3.75
C PRO A 29 -28.17 -8.52 3.87
N ALA A 30 -28.29 -9.75 3.39
CA ALA A 30 -27.20 -10.68 3.25
C ALA A 30 -26.06 -9.91 2.57
N ALA A 31 -24.88 -9.91 3.18
CA ALA A 31 -23.68 -9.35 2.60
C ALA A 31 -23.61 -9.84 1.15
N GLY A 32 -23.73 -8.89 0.21
CA GLY A 32 -23.79 -9.19 -1.21
C GLY A 32 -22.67 -10.16 -1.56
N GLY A 33 -23.05 -11.34 -2.06
CA GLY A 33 -22.13 -12.35 -2.51
C GLY A 33 -21.10 -11.69 -3.40
N ARG A 34 -19.81 -11.82 -3.06
CA ARG A 34 -18.74 -11.46 -3.97
C ARG A 34 -18.91 -12.36 -5.18
N GLY A 35 -19.59 -11.83 -6.23
CA GLY A 35 -19.68 -12.50 -7.51
C GLY A 35 -18.27 -12.97 -7.87
N ALA A 36 -18.14 -14.20 -8.36
CA ALA A 36 -16.87 -14.74 -8.83
C ALA A 36 -16.24 -13.70 -9.75
N ARG A 37 -15.20 -13.02 -9.26
CA ARG A 37 -14.42 -12.11 -10.09
C ARG A 37 -13.83 -12.97 -11.20
N GLY A 38 -14.02 -12.58 -12.44
CA GLY A 38 -13.39 -13.23 -13.58
C GLY A 38 -11.87 -13.35 -13.35
N PRO A 39 -11.15 -14.15 -14.15
CA PRO A 39 -9.71 -14.29 -14.02
C PRO A 39 -9.08 -12.89 -14.00
N ALA A 40 -8.11 -12.70 -13.09
CA ALA A 40 -7.38 -11.45 -13.02
C ALA A 40 -6.63 -11.22 -14.34
N ALA A 41 -6.52 -9.97 -14.78
CA ALA A 41 -5.62 -9.64 -15.88
C ALA A 41 -4.20 -10.10 -15.56
N PRO A 42 -3.40 -10.55 -16.55
CA PRO A 42 -2.02 -10.97 -16.32
C PRO A 42 -1.22 -9.90 -15.59
N ALA A 43 -0.40 -10.31 -14.62
CA ALA A 43 0.32 -9.38 -13.77
C ALA A 43 1.39 -8.56 -14.51
N ASN A 44 1.79 -9.01 -15.68
CA ASN A 44 2.77 -8.38 -16.58
C ASN A 44 2.12 -7.55 -17.71
N GLN A 45 0.83 -7.28 -17.64
CA GLN A 45 0.12 -6.42 -18.60
C GLN A 45 -0.37 -5.14 -17.90
N PRO A 46 -0.13 -3.95 -18.49
CA PRO A 46 -0.57 -2.70 -17.87
C PRO A 46 -2.11 -2.63 -17.82
N LEU A 47 -2.64 -2.22 -16.69
CA LEU A 47 -4.07 -1.96 -16.50
C LEU A 47 -4.24 -0.51 -16.06
N ALA A 48 -5.05 0.25 -16.79
CA ALA A 48 -5.25 1.67 -16.54
C ALA A 48 -5.62 1.98 -15.08
N ARG A 49 -4.95 2.97 -14.53
CA ARG A 49 -5.16 3.51 -13.19
C ARG A 49 -5.10 5.04 -13.22
N ASP A 50 -6.01 5.62 -14.01
CA ASP A 50 -6.16 7.07 -14.13
C ASP A 50 -7.13 7.58 -13.06
N ASP A 51 -6.69 7.54 -11.80
CA ASP A 51 -7.41 8.06 -10.64
C ASP A 51 -6.79 9.37 -10.12
N ASP A 52 -7.43 9.99 -9.14
CA ASP A 52 -6.96 11.27 -8.57
C ASP A 52 -5.58 11.13 -7.91
N ARG A 53 -5.20 9.92 -7.45
CA ARG A 53 -3.86 9.68 -6.91
C ARG A 53 -2.81 9.76 -8.00
N HIS A 54 -3.05 9.14 -9.15
CA HIS A 54 -2.19 9.25 -10.32
C HIS A 54 -2.02 10.70 -10.75
N LYS A 55 -3.14 11.46 -10.89
CA LYS A 55 -3.11 12.89 -11.25
C LYS A 55 -2.27 13.71 -10.27
N GLY A 56 -2.45 13.47 -8.96
CA GLY A 56 -1.63 14.13 -7.94
C GLY A 56 -0.14 13.79 -8.05
N PHE A 57 0.21 12.56 -8.43
CA PHE A 57 1.62 12.21 -8.66
C PHE A 57 2.22 12.88 -9.89
N LEU A 58 1.43 13.08 -10.95
CA LEU A 58 1.88 13.85 -12.11
C LEU A 58 2.23 15.30 -11.73
N GLU A 59 1.46 15.92 -10.83
CA GLU A 59 1.75 17.27 -10.32
C GLU A 59 3.04 17.29 -9.49
N VAL A 60 3.21 16.32 -8.58
CA VAL A 60 4.43 16.18 -7.78
C VAL A 60 5.66 15.96 -8.68
N ALA A 61 5.54 15.09 -9.68
CA ALA A 61 6.61 14.81 -10.64
C ALA A 61 7.03 16.07 -11.44
N ARG A 62 6.06 16.85 -11.93
CA ARG A 62 6.31 18.13 -12.61
C ARG A 62 7.02 19.16 -11.74
N GLY A 63 6.85 19.09 -10.42
CA GLY A 63 7.55 19.93 -9.46
C GLY A 63 9.07 19.72 -9.43
N GLY A 64 9.58 18.62 -9.95
CA GLY A 64 10.99 18.35 -10.23
C GLY A 64 11.89 18.11 -9.02
N ASN A 65 11.40 18.19 -7.80
CA ASN A 65 12.22 18.11 -6.57
C ASN A 65 12.25 16.69 -5.97
N ILE A 66 12.65 15.70 -6.77
CA ILE A 66 12.70 14.29 -6.36
C ILE A 66 14.08 13.72 -6.64
N ASP A 67 14.87 13.47 -5.58
CA ASP A 67 16.13 12.74 -5.65
C ASP A 67 15.94 11.24 -5.32
N LEU A 68 14.93 10.91 -4.49
CA LEU A 68 14.58 9.57 -4.05
C LEU A 68 13.10 9.29 -4.30
N LEU A 69 12.77 8.25 -5.04
CA LEU A 69 11.40 7.89 -5.33
C LEU A 69 11.05 6.52 -4.72
N PHE A 70 9.97 6.45 -3.94
CA PHE A 70 9.39 5.18 -3.49
C PHE A 70 8.16 4.86 -4.33
N VAL A 71 8.13 3.66 -4.92
CA VAL A 71 7.02 3.13 -5.72
C VAL A 71 6.52 1.82 -5.11
N GLY A 72 5.20 1.66 -5.03
CA GLY A 72 4.61 0.45 -4.47
C GLY A 72 3.11 0.56 -4.24
N ASP A 73 2.62 -0.32 -3.37
CA ASP A 73 1.22 -0.45 -3.01
C ASP A 73 0.87 0.25 -1.67
N SER A 74 -0.13 -0.29 -0.93
CA SER A 74 -0.55 0.25 0.37
C SER A 74 0.57 0.29 1.41
N ILE A 75 1.50 -0.65 1.37
CA ILE A 75 2.61 -0.69 2.33
C ILE A 75 3.54 0.50 2.10
N THR A 76 3.76 0.89 0.85
CA THR A 76 4.47 2.13 0.50
C THR A 76 3.62 3.37 0.74
N ASP A 77 2.33 3.35 0.39
CA ASP A 77 1.42 4.49 0.59
C ASP A 77 1.36 4.95 2.05
N LEU A 78 1.28 4.00 2.97
CA LEU A 78 1.11 4.26 4.41
C LEU A 78 2.33 4.93 5.09
N TRP A 79 3.45 5.13 4.40
CA TRP A 79 4.50 6.06 4.83
C TRP A 79 3.96 7.48 5.07
N ARG A 80 2.83 7.88 4.42
CA ARG A 80 2.18 9.19 4.61
C ARG A 80 1.38 9.31 5.91
N SER A 81 1.10 8.19 6.57
CA SER A 81 0.28 8.13 7.78
C SER A 81 0.98 7.37 8.89
N ARG A 82 0.91 6.03 8.91
CA ARG A 82 1.49 5.19 9.96
C ARG A 82 3.00 5.34 10.07
N GLY A 83 3.69 5.50 8.95
CA GLY A 83 5.14 5.67 8.89
C GLY A 83 5.60 7.13 8.90
N LYS A 84 4.68 8.10 8.97
CA LYS A 84 5.03 9.52 8.75
C LYS A 84 6.13 10.05 9.67
N PRO A 85 6.15 9.80 10.98
CA PRO A 85 7.23 10.29 11.84
C PRO A 85 8.59 9.76 11.41
N VAL A 86 8.64 8.47 11.04
CA VAL A 86 9.88 7.82 10.58
C VAL A 86 10.30 8.31 9.21
N TRP A 87 9.34 8.57 8.32
CA TRP A 87 9.60 9.16 7.00
C TRP A 87 10.20 10.56 7.09
N ASP A 88 9.59 11.42 7.90
CA ASP A 88 10.03 12.81 8.07
C ASP A 88 11.46 12.89 8.62
N GLU A 89 11.81 11.96 9.50
CA GLU A 89 13.15 11.86 10.10
C GLU A 89 14.21 11.37 9.09
N ASN A 90 13.87 10.36 8.27
CA ASN A 90 14.89 9.58 7.56
C ASN A 90 14.91 9.82 6.04
N PHE A 91 13.76 10.00 5.40
CA PHE A 91 13.65 10.06 3.94
C PHE A 91 13.29 11.45 3.40
N ALA A 92 12.44 12.20 4.09
CA ALA A 92 12.09 13.55 3.67
C ALA A 92 13.32 14.46 3.44
N PRO A 93 14.38 14.42 4.29
CA PRO A 93 15.60 15.20 4.05
C PRO A 93 16.37 14.80 2.79
N LEU A 94 16.09 13.61 2.22
CA LEU A 94 16.69 13.13 0.97
C LEU A 94 15.88 13.52 -0.26
N LYS A 95 14.94 14.46 -0.15
CA LYS A 95 13.98 14.85 -1.20
C LYS A 95 13.22 13.64 -1.73
N ALA A 96 12.72 12.82 -0.79
CA ALA A 96 11.99 11.62 -1.12
C ALA A 96 10.53 11.94 -1.48
N ALA A 97 10.04 11.30 -2.55
CA ALA A 97 8.63 11.27 -2.93
C ALA A 97 8.07 9.85 -2.76
N ASN A 98 6.80 9.77 -2.39
CA ASN A 98 6.10 8.51 -2.18
C ASN A 98 4.98 8.37 -3.22
N PHE A 99 5.15 7.46 -4.18
CA PHE A 99 4.18 7.13 -5.22
C PHE A 99 3.50 5.77 -4.97
N GLY A 100 3.31 5.42 -3.70
CA GLY A 100 2.48 4.28 -3.29
C GLY A 100 0.98 4.57 -3.39
N ILE A 101 0.20 3.56 -3.79
CA ILE A 101 -1.27 3.60 -3.80
C ILE A 101 -1.85 2.35 -3.13
N GLY A 102 -2.80 2.55 -2.22
CA GLY A 102 -3.51 1.45 -1.55
C GLY A 102 -4.12 0.46 -2.54
N GLY A 103 -3.84 -0.84 -2.35
CA GLY A 103 -4.38 -1.92 -3.18
C GLY A 103 -3.78 -2.04 -4.57
N ASP A 104 -2.72 -1.29 -4.90
CA ASP A 104 -2.11 -1.34 -6.22
C ASP A 104 -1.44 -2.70 -6.50
N THR A 105 -1.34 -3.01 -7.76
CA THR A 105 -0.79 -4.26 -8.31
C THR A 105 0.27 -3.94 -9.35
N THR A 106 1.02 -4.94 -9.78
CA THR A 106 2.02 -4.77 -10.84
C THR A 106 1.43 -4.16 -12.11
N GLN A 107 0.20 -4.55 -12.48
CA GLN A 107 -0.51 -4.01 -13.64
C GLN A 107 -0.74 -2.50 -13.54
N GLY A 108 -1.24 -2.04 -12.38
CA GLY A 108 -1.54 -0.63 -12.14
C GLY A 108 -0.27 0.22 -12.09
N VAL A 109 0.75 -0.25 -11.36
CA VAL A 109 2.05 0.43 -11.30
C VAL A 109 2.71 0.51 -12.66
N LEU A 110 2.73 -0.59 -13.44
CA LEU A 110 3.30 -0.60 -14.78
C LEU A 110 2.62 0.45 -15.66
N TRP A 111 1.28 0.52 -15.65
CA TRP A 111 0.55 1.53 -16.39
C TRP A 111 0.93 2.94 -15.96
N ARG A 112 0.99 3.23 -14.66
CA ARG A 112 1.32 4.56 -14.13
C ARG A 112 2.73 5.00 -14.53
N MET A 113 3.70 4.09 -14.49
CA MET A 113 5.08 4.36 -14.92
C MET A 113 5.16 4.68 -16.42
N GLN A 114 4.28 4.09 -17.24
CA GLN A 114 4.17 4.38 -18.67
C GLN A 114 3.42 5.68 -18.97
N ASN A 115 2.66 6.20 -18.02
CA ASN A 115 1.76 7.34 -18.19
C ASN A 115 2.17 8.59 -17.38
N GLY A 116 3.44 8.91 -17.37
CA GLY A 116 3.96 10.23 -17.00
C GLY A 116 4.49 10.36 -15.56
N GLU A 117 4.29 9.39 -14.66
CA GLU A 117 4.78 9.51 -13.27
C GLU A 117 6.31 9.54 -13.13
N LEU A 118 7.05 9.21 -14.19
CA LEU A 118 8.52 9.27 -14.22
C LEU A 118 9.05 10.48 -14.99
N GLU A 119 8.21 11.49 -15.27
CA GLU A 119 8.57 12.65 -16.08
C GLU A 119 8.67 13.92 -15.21
N GLY A 120 9.53 14.86 -15.60
CA GLY A 120 9.66 16.16 -14.93
C GLY A 120 10.72 16.23 -13.82
N PHE A 121 11.35 15.12 -13.43
CA PHE A 121 12.43 15.07 -12.44
C PHE A 121 13.57 14.12 -12.87
N LYS A 122 14.64 14.09 -12.08
CA LYS A 122 15.76 13.16 -12.27
C LYS A 122 16.11 12.53 -10.92
N ALA A 123 15.54 11.36 -10.64
CA ALA A 123 15.87 10.61 -9.43
C ALA A 123 17.31 10.11 -9.45
N LYS A 124 17.93 10.03 -8.28
CA LYS A 124 19.18 9.30 -8.04
C LYS A 124 18.91 7.84 -7.74
N LEU A 125 17.82 7.58 -7.01
CA LEU A 125 17.42 6.25 -6.59
C LEU A 125 15.89 6.09 -6.65
N ILE A 126 15.46 4.95 -7.15
CA ILE A 126 14.06 4.49 -7.09
C ILE A 126 14.01 3.23 -6.24
N VAL A 127 13.14 3.20 -5.24
CA VAL A 127 12.89 2.04 -4.38
C VAL A 127 11.55 1.43 -4.78
N LEU A 128 11.54 0.17 -5.15
CA LEU A 128 10.34 -0.60 -5.51
C LEU A 128 10.06 -1.67 -4.46
N MET A 129 8.85 -1.70 -3.91
CA MET A 129 8.33 -2.82 -3.13
C MET A 129 6.88 -3.09 -3.52
N LEU A 130 6.62 -4.19 -4.23
CA LEU A 130 5.34 -4.45 -4.88
C LEU A 130 5.08 -5.96 -5.01
N GLY A 131 3.81 -6.33 -5.23
CA GLY A 131 3.40 -7.69 -5.61
C GLY A 131 2.50 -8.38 -4.59
N THR A 132 2.45 -7.94 -3.33
CA THR A 132 1.62 -8.62 -2.30
C THR A 132 0.14 -8.70 -2.69
N ASN A 133 -0.40 -7.73 -3.43
CA ASN A 133 -1.79 -7.70 -3.88
C ASN A 133 -2.06 -8.62 -5.09
N ASN A 134 -1.03 -9.07 -5.76
CA ASN A 134 -1.13 -10.04 -6.85
C ASN A 134 -1.14 -11.50 -6.34
N ILE A 135 -0.55 -11.77 -5.17
CA ILE A 135 -0.49 -13.13 -4.60
C ILE A 135 -1.93 -13.69 -4.46
N ASN A 136 -2.12 -14.95 -4.85
CA ASN A 136 -3.41 -15.65 -4.94
C ASN A 136 -4.37 -15.12 -6.03
N ARG A 137 -3.90 -14.22 -6.89
CA ARG A 137 -4.66 -13.70 -8.05
C ARG A 137 -3.97 -13.98 -9.37
N ASN A 138 -2.64 -13.99 -9.34
CA ASN A 138 -1.77 -14.21 -10.48
C ASN A 138 -0.72 -15.29 -10.15
N PRO A 139 -0.20 -16.02 -11.13
CA PRO A 139 0.99 -16.88 -10.97
C PRO A 139 2.19 -16.07 -10.49
N ASN A 140 3.03 -16.69 -9.65
CA ASN A 140 4.22 -16.02 -9.11
C ASN A 140 5.17 -15.52 -10.21
N ASP A 141 5.34 -16.27 -11.31
CA ASP A 141 6.20 -15.87 -12.42
C ASP A 141 5.68 -14.61 -13.13
N GLU A 142 4.36 -14.48 -13.30
CA GLU A 142 3.78 -13.26 -13.86
C GLU A 142 3.98 -12.04 -12.96
N ILE A 143 3.96 -12.22 -11.62
CA ILE A 143 4.24 -11.13 -10.67
C ILE A 143 5.68 -10.66 -10.85
N VAL A 144 6.62 -11.59 -10.90
CA VAL A 144 8.04 -11.28 -11.13
C VAL A 144 8.26 -10.60 -12.49
N ASP A 145 7.59 -11.06 -13.53
CA ASP A 145 7.64 -10.44 -14.86
C ASP A 145 7.07 -9.01 -14.83
N GLY A 146 5.98 -8.78 -14.08
CA GLY A 146 5.40 -7.47 -13.90
C GLY A 146 6.39 -6.50 -13.23
N ASP A 147 7.04 -6.92 -12.15
CA ASP A 147 8.08 -6.12 -11.47
C ASP A 147 9.27 -5.86 -12.38
N ARG A 148 9.70 -6.86 -13.18
CA ARG A 148 10.78 -6.69 -14.16
C ARG A 148 10.44 -5.62 -15.20
N LEU A 149 9.23 -5.64 -15.75
CA LEU A 149 8.77 -4.63 -16.71
C LEU A 149 8.73 -3.22 -16.09
N ILE A 150 8.33 -3.10 -14.83
CA ILE A 150 8.36 -1.83 -14.09
C ILE A 150 9.82 -1.34 -13.96
N VAL A 151 10.75 -2.21 -13.60
CA VAL A 151 12.18 -1.87 -13.53
C VAL A 151 12.73 -1.44 -14.90
N GLU A 152 12.31 -2.07 -15.98
CA GLU A 152 12.67 -1.66 -17.34
C GLU A 152 12.13 -0.26 -17.67
N GLU A 153 10.90 0.09 -17.27
CA GLU A 153 10.39 1.46 -17.42
C GLU A 153 11.19 2.47 -16.58
N PHE A 154 11.62 2.11 -15.37
CA PHE A 154 12.53 2.96 -14.59
C PHE A 154 13.84 3.22 -15.33
N LYS A 155 14.49 2.18 -15.83
CA LYS A 155 15.76 2.30 -16.59
C LYS A 155 15.61 3.12 -17.86
N LYS A 156 14.49 2.98 -18.55
CA LYS A 156 14.19 3.70 -19.78
C LYS A 156 13.93 5.18 -19.54
N ARG A 157 13.16 5.55 -18.52
CA ARG A 157 12.71 6.92 -18.28
C ARG A 157 13.58 7.70 -17.30
N GLN A 158 14.32 6.98 -16.46
CA GLN A 158 15.24 7.52 -15.46
C GLN A 158 16.62 6.82 -15.58
N PRO A 159 17.30 6.91 -16.76
CA PRO A 159 18.48 6.11 -17.04
C PRO A 159 19.68 6.39 -16.11
N GLN A 160 19.69 7.55 -15.43
CA GLN A 160 20.70 7.92 -14.44
C GLN A 160 20.40 7.34 -13.04
N ALA A 161 19.15 6.91 -12.78
CA ALA A 161 18.75 6.40 -11.47
C ALA A 161 19.26 4.97 -11.26
N LYS A 162 19.68 4.69 -10.03
CA LYS A 162 19.78 3.31 -9.54
C LYS A 162 18.39 2.84 -9.10
N VAL A 163 18.16 1.54 -9.09
CA VAL A 163 16.92 0.94 -8.65
C VAL A 163 17.21 -0.03 -7.50
N LEU A 164 16.55 0.14 -6.37
CA LEU A 164 16.56 -0.80 -5.26
C LEU A 164 15.24 -1.55 -5.22
N VAL A 165 15.24 -2.81 -5.61
CA VAL A 165 14.10 -3.71 -5.50
C VAL A 165 14.13 -4.34 -4.12
N LEU A 166 13.08 -4.14 -3.33
CA LEU A 166 12.92 -4.81 -2.05
C LEU A 166 12.11 -6.09 -2.24
N GLY A 167 12.50 -7.14 -1.52
CA GLY A 167 11.67 -8.32 -1.40
C GLY A 167 10.29 -7.98 -0.82
N ILE A 168 9.24 -8.67 -1.25
CA ILE A 168 7.91 -8.56 -0.69
C ILE A 168 7.99 -8.94 0.79
N PHE A 169 7.42 -8.09 1.66
CA PHE A 169 7.44 -8.32 3.10
C PHE A 169 6.58 -9.52 3.51
N PRO A 170 6.90 -10.17 4.63
CA PRO A 170 6.11 -11.28 5.14
C PRO A 170 4.67 -10.86 5.38
N ARG A 171 3.74 -11.77 5.09
CA ARG A 171 2.30 -11.56 5.21
C ARG A 171 1.68 -12.71 6.01
N ALA A 172 0.60 -12.40 6.74
CA ALA A 172 -0.09 -13.25 7.71
C ALA A 172 0.75 -13.55 8.97
N MET A 173 0.05 -13.67 10.10
CA MET A 173 0.69 -13.88 11.41
C MET A 173 1.43 -15.23 11.50
N PRO A 174 0.81 -16.39 11.14
CA PRO A 174 1.47 -17.67 11.27
C PRO A 174 2.65 -17.84 10.30
N ALA A 175 3.71 -18.47 10.79
CA ALA A 175 4.90 -18.77 10.00
C ALA A 175 4.63 -19.74 8.83
N ASP A 176 3.67 -20.64 8.99
CA ASP A 176 3.25 -21.66 8.02
C ASP A 176 2.19 -21.17 7.02
N SER A 177 1.86 -19.89 7.02
CA SER A 177 0.89 -19.33 6.09
C SER A 177 1.27 -19.59 4.63
N PRO A 178 0.31 -19.98 3.76
CA PRO A 178 0.55 -20.18 2.32
C PRO A 178 1.18 -18.96 1.62
N PHE A 179 0.91 -17.74 2.11
CA PHE A 179 1.55 -16.53 1.60
C PHE A 179 3.07 -16.55 1.73
N ARG A 180 3.61 -17.19 2.80
CA ARG A 180 5.06 -17.24 3.04
C ARG A 180 5.79 -18.02 1.96
N ALA A 181 5.21 -19.14 1.50
CA ALA A 181 5.79 -19.93 0.41
C ALA A 181 5.81 -19.14 -0.91
N SER A 182 4.70 -18.48 -1.27
CA SER A 182 4.63 -17.62 -2.47
C SER A 182 5.61 -16.44 -2.39
N ILE A 183 5.68 -15.75 -1.26
CA ILE A 183 6.63 -14.64 -1.05
C ILE A 183 8.06 -15.11 -1.20
N LYS A 184 8.42 -16.23 -0.60
CA LYS A 184 9.78 -16.82 -0.72
C LYS A 184 10.14 -17.14 -2.16
N ASP A 185 9.22 -17.75 -2.92
CA ASP A 185 9.43 -18.07 -4.33
C ASP A 185 9.63 -16.80 -5.16
N ILE A 186 8.70 -15.80 -5.03
CA ILE A 186 8.79 -14.53 -5.73
C ILE A 186 10.10 -13.81 -5.38
N ASN A 187 10.42 -13.65 -4.10
CA ASN A 187 11.63 -12.95 -3.64
C ASN A 187 12.91 -13.61 -4.18
N SER A 188 12.96 -14.94 -4.24
CA SER A 188 14.09 -15.67 -4.81
C SER A 188 14.31 -15.39 -6.30
N LYS A 189 13.25 -15.06 -7.03
CA LYS A 189 13.28 -14.69 -8.45
C LYS A 189 13.58 -13.20 -8.64
N LEU A 190 13.00 -12.32 -7.80
CA LEU A 190 13.32 -10.89 -7.79
C LEU A 190 14.81 -10.65 -7.51
N ALA A 191 15.41 -11.45 -6.62
CA ALA A 191 16.85 -11.35 -6.31
C ALA A 191 17.75 -11.53 -7.55
N LYS A 192 17.28 -12.22 -8.58
CA LYS A 192 18.03 -12.41 -9.85
C LYS A 192 18.04 -11.16 -10.74
N MET A 193 17.27 -10.13 -10.40
CA MET A 193 17.32 -8.83 -11.10
C MET A 193 18.52 -8.00 -10.69
N ASP A 194 19.16 -8.31 -9.57
CA ASP A 194 20.36 -7.61 -9.11
C ASP A 194 21.50 -7.79 -10.11
N ASP A 195 21.92 -6.69 -10.74
CA ASP A 195 23.02 -6.66 -11.70
C ASP A 195 24.28 -5.99 -11.11
N ASN A 196 24.24 -5.59 -9.82
CA ASN A 196 25.30 -4.87 -9.12
C ASN A 196 25.81 -3.60 -9.83
N LYS A 197 25.02 -3.02 -10.72
CA LYS A 197 25.35 -1.83 -11.52
C LYS A 197 24.29 -0.76 -11.42
N GLN A 198 23.08 -1.07 -11.89
CA GLN A 198 21.94 -0.15 -11.89
C GLN A 198 20.78 -0.70 -11.06
N VAL A 199 20.57 -2.00 -11.05
CA VAL A 199 19.54 -2.67 -10.25
C VAL A 199 20.17 -3.41 -9.08
N PHE A 200 19.65 -3.19 -7.91
CA PHE A 200 20.08 -3.80 -6.65
C PHE A 200 18.88 -4.45 -5.97
N TYR A 201 19.10 -5.56 -5.31
CA TYR A 201 18.07 -6.25 -4.56
C TYR A 201 18.39 -6.28 -3.07
N MET A 202 17.37 -6.17 -2.24
CA MET A 202 17.51 -6.31 -0.79
C MET A 202 16.25 -6.95 -0.19
N ASP A 203 16.41 -8.03 0.55
CA ASP A 203 15.33 -8.61 1.35
C ASP A 203 15.53 -8.26 2.82
N ILE A 204 14.53 -7.63 3.40
CA ILE A 204 14.50 -7.28 4.82
C ILE A 204 13.38 -8.01 5.57
N GLY A 205 12.75 -9.00 4.91
CA GLY A 205 11.57 -9.70 5.43
C GLY A 205 11.79 -10.31 6.81
N ASP A 206 12.94 -10.91 7.04
CA ASP A 206 13.28 -11.53 8.33
C ASP A 206 13.36 -10.54 9.49
N LYS A 207 13.57 -9.24 9.21
CA LYS A 207 13.62 -8.20 10.25
C LYS A 207 12.25 -7.93 10.90
N PHE A 208 11.16 -8.34 10.25
CA PHE A 208 9.79 -8.19 10.75
C PHE A 208 9.33 -9.39 11.57
N LEU A 209 10.10 -10.47 11.59
CA LEU A 209 9.72 -11.75 12.18
C LEU A 209 10.38 -11.98 13.53
N THR A 210 9.66 -12.70 14.39
CA THR A 210 10.24 -13.30 15.58
C THR A 210 11.14 -14.49 15.21
N PRO A 211 12.00 -14.99 16.11
CA PRO A 211 12.89 -16.11 15.81
C PRO A 211 12.21 -17.39 15.31
N ASP A 212 10.94 -17.61 15.69
CA ASP A 212 10.13 -18.73 15.21
C ASP A 212 9.41 -18.44 13.89
N GLY A 213 9.67 -17.28 13.25
CA GLY A 213 9.09 -16.89 11.98
C GLY A 213 7.68 -16.28 12.07
N THR A 214 7.18 -16.03 13.29
CA THR A 214 5.86 -15.41 13.50
C THR A 214 5.92 -13.91 13.24
N LEU A 215 4.86 -13.38 12.64
CA LEU A 215 4.62 -11.95 12.51
C LEU A 215 3.69 -11.48 13.63
N THR A 216 4.04 -10.40 14.31
CA THR A 216 3.26 -9.89 15.45
C THR A 216 2.41 -8.68 15.08
N THR A 217 1.31 -8.46 15.80
CA THR A 217 0.46 -7.27 15.65
C THR A 217 1.19 -5.97 16.02
N GLU A 218 2.21 -6.05 16.84
CA GLU A 218 3.05 -4.91 17.20
C GLU A 218 3.83 -4.38 15.99
N ILE A 219 4.22 -5.27 15.08
CA ILE A 219 5.01 -4.94 13.89
C ILE A 219 4.08 -4.68 12.68
N MET A 220 3.08 -5.54 12.47
CA MET A 220 2.08 -5.41 11.40
C MET A 220 0.69 -5.70 11.98
N ALA A 221 -0.08 -4.65 12.24
CA ALA A 221 -1.32 -4.71 13.02
C ALA A 221 -2.36 -5.71 12.48
N ASP A 222 -2.42 -5.87 11.17
CA ASP A 222 -3.35 -6.74 10.45
C ASP A 222 -2.65 -7.91 9.72
N GLY A 223 -1.39 -8.15 10.04
CA GLY A 223 -0.56 -9.16 9.39
C GLY A 223 -0.13 -8.81 7.97
N LEU A 224 -0.25 -7.54 7.57
CA LEU A 224 0.12 -7.05 6.24
C LEU A 224 0.77 -5.67 6.28
N HIS A 225 0.16 -4.72 6.98
CA HIS A 225 0.56 -3.33 6.95
C HIS A 225 1.39 -2.99 8.20
N PRO A 226 2.62 -2.46 8.03
CA PRO A 226 3.47 -2.06 9.13
C PRO A 226 2.79 -1.04 10.05
N THR A 227 3.02 -1.18 11.35
CA THR A 227 2.82 -0.14 12.35
C THR A 227 3.97 0.88 12.25
N GLU A 228 3.96 1.95 13.04
CA GLU A 228 5.11 2.85 13.13
C GLU A 228 6.40 2.08 13.48
N LYS A 229 6.33 1.11 14.40
CA LYS A 229 7.46 0.23 14.72
C LYS A 229 7.93 -0.59 13.51
N GLY A 230 7.00 -1.12 12.72
CA GLY A 230 7.33 -1.80 11.47
C GLY A 230 8.02 -0.87 10.46
N TYR A 231 7.55 0.37 10.34
CA TYR A 231 8.21 1.38 9.49
C TYR A 231 9.61 1.77 10.03
N ARG A 232 9.81 1.80 11.34
CA ARG A 232 11.14 2.01 11.94
C ARG A 232 12.10 0.88 11.54
N ILE A 233 11.65 -0.37 11.63
CA ILE A 233 12.43 -1.53 11.17
C ILE A 233 12.80 -1.39 9.68
N TRP A 234 11.86 -0.98 8.83
CA TRP A 234 12.14 -0.77 7.41
C TRP A 234 13.20 0.32 7.20
N ALA A 235 13.03 1.48 7.83
CA ALA A 235 13.98 2.58 7.71
C ALA A 235 15.38 2.16 8.19
N ASP A 236 15.49 1.59 9.38
CA ASP A 236 16.77 1.18 9.98
C ASP A 236 17.49 0.14 9.10
N ALA A 237 16.75 -0.78 8.50
CA ALA A 237 17.30 -1.81 7.63
C ALA A 237 17.80 -1.27 6.28
N THR A 238 17.17 -0.22 5.74
CA THR A 238 17.43 0.21 4.35
C THR A 238 18.16 1.55 4.23
N LEU A 239 18.12 2.44 5.23
CA LEU A 239 18.61 3.81 5.12
C LEU A 239 20.10 3.88 4.75
N GLY A 240 20.93 2.99 5.30
CA GLY A 240 22.36 2.92 4.96
C GLY A 240 22.56 2.64 3.48
N ARG A 241 21.85 1.63 2.94
CA ARG A 241 21.91 1.24 1.53
C ARG A 241 21.34 2.33 0.61
N VAL A 242 20.23 2.95 1.00
CA VAL A 242 19.64 4.08 0.27
C VAL A 242 20.66 5.21 0.12
N LYS A 243 21.29 5.65 1.21
CA LYS A 243 22.30 6.71 1.18
C LYS A 243 23.53 6.35 0.35
N GLU A 244 23.94 5.10 0.36
CA GLU A 244 25.05 4.59 -0.46
C GLU A 244 24.70 4.65 -1.95
N LEU A 245 23.51 4.17 -2.33
CA LEU A 245 23.09 4.13 -3.72
C LEU A 245 22.78 5.50 -4.32
N MET A 246 22.47 6.50 -3.50
CA MET A 246 22.21 7.88 -3.92
C MET A 246 23.52 8.70 -4.20
N LYS A 247 24.67 8.17 -3.86
CA LYS A 247 25.98 8.78 -4.19
C LYS A 247 26.30 8.59 -5.67
#